data_eb11016e6679b724201c372822b93011
#
_entry.id   eb11016e6679b724201c372822b93011
#
_cell.length_a   1.000
_cell.length_b   1.000
_cell.length_c   1.000
_cell.angle_alpha   90.00
_cell.angle_beta   90.00
_cell.angle_gamma   90.00
#
_symmetry.space_group_name_H-M   'P 1'
#
loop_
_entity.id
_entity.type
_entity.pdbx_description
1 polymer ?
#
loop_
_entity_poly.entity_id
_entity_poly.type
_entity_poly.pdbx_seq_one_letter_code
_entity_poly.pdbx_strand_id
1 'polypeptide(L)'
;MKYFVLRSIFPLIVAISFIYSCGGGGGSDAAPQISNTSPFFQNTIGEVEVDEMQLSVATISASDNDGDILQYSLSGNDPSYFSITNEGVITFNQPPSYFDKNEFSILINVTDNIVSITQTLIVFLLRAC
;
A
#
# COMPACT_ATOMS: atom_id res chain seq x y z
N MET A 1 -19.42 11.33 -10.95
CA MET A 1 -19.52 11.18 -10.75
C MET A 1 -19.71 10.82 -10.43
N LYS A 2 -19.66 10.94 -10.16
CA LYS A 2 -19.79 10.60 -9.67
C LYS A 2 -19.92 10.07 -9.01
N TYR A 3 -19.83 10.07 -8.52
CA TYR A 3 -19.88 9.61 -7.81
C TYR A 3 -20.00 9.29 -7.17
N PHE A 4 -19.80 9.41 -6.85
CA PHE A 4 -19.76 9.09 -6.19
C PHE A 4 -20.26 8.92 -5.51
N VAL A 5 -20.30 9.16 -5.56
CA VAL A 5 -20.82 8.93 -4.90
C VAL A 5 -21.24 8.51 -4.44
N LEU A 6 -21.19 8.64 -4.32
CA LEU A 6 -21.58 8.16 -3.83
C LEU A 6 -21.59 7.69 -3.22
N ARG A 7 -21.39 7.85 -2.95
CA ARG A 7 -21.25 7.35 -2.29
C ARG A 7 -21.66 7.20 -1.49
N SER A 8 -21.51 7.46 -1.38
CA SER A 8 -21.86 7.23 -0.65
C SER A 8 -22.45 7.03 -0.27
N ILE A 9 -22.55 7.25 -0.39
CA ILE A 9 -23.11 6.92 -0.09
C ILE A 9 -23.55 6.39 0.20
N PHE A 10 -23.38 6.24 0.51
CA PHE A 10 -23.70 5.60 0.87
C PHE A 10 -24.22 5.18 1.46
N PRO A 11 -24.20 5.30 1.66
CA PRO A 11 -24.65 4.77 2.43
C PRO A 11 -25.23 4.59 2.97
N LEU A 12 -25.26 4.73 3.24
CA LEU A 12 -25.78 4.39 3.82
C LEU A 12 -26.59 4.05 4.13
N ILE A 13 -26.70 4.24 4.06
CA ILE A 13 -27.39 3.72 4.35
C ILE A 13 -28.00 3.22 4.76
N VAL A 14 -27.93 3.12 5.11
CA VAL A 14 -28.43 2.46 5.57
C VAL A 14 -29.02 2.12 6.05
N ALA A 15 -29.04 2.24 6.45
CA ALA A 15 -29.48 1.73 7.08
C ALA A 15 -30.29 1.53 7.35
N ILE A 16 -30.42 1.80 7.38
CA ILE A 16 -31.03 1.44 7.62
C ILE A 16 -31.82 0.92 7.86
N SER A 17 -31.97 0.73 7.98
CA SER A 17 -32.60 0.05 8.12
C SER A 17 -33.08 -0.42 8.53
N PHE A 18 -32.92 -0.59 8.79
CA PHE A 18 -33.15 -1.37 9.23
C PHE A 18 -33.74 -1.65 9.99
N ILE A 19 -33.63 -1.27 10.46
CA ILE A 19 -33.84 -1.71 11.21
C ILE A 19 -34.90 -2.01 11.60
N TYR A 20 -35.12 -2.23 11.42
CA TYR A 20 -35.89 -2.74 11.61
C TYR A 20 -36.25 -3.38 12.18
N SER A 21 -35.97 -3.49 12.46
CA SER A 21 -36.14 -4.17 12.90
C SER A 21 -36.69 -4.67 13.37
N CYS A 22 -36.70 -4.76 13.68
CA CYS A 22 -37.01 -5.35 14.12
C CYS A 22 -37.45 -5.99 14.74
N GLY A 23 -37.55 -5.93 14.64
CA GLY A 23 -37.83 -6.64 15.33
C GLY A 23 -37.81 -7.45 16.23
N GLY A 24 -38.12 -7.58 16.27
CA GLY A 24 -38.15 -8.44 17.06
C GLY A 24 -37.40 -9.08 17.80
N GLY A 25 -37.42 -9.41 17.84
CA GLY A 25 -36.92 -10.13 18.65
C GLY A 25 -35.67 -10.40 18.77
N GLY A 26 -35.17 -10.20 18.04
CA GLY A 26 -34.06 -10.60 18.21
C GLY A 26 -33.08 -10.53 18.90
N GLY A 27 -33.10 -10.02 19.23
CA GLY A 27 -32.11 -10.12 19.98
C GLY A 27 -30.89 -9.74 19.56
N SER A 28 -30.25 -10.17 19.16
CA SER A 28 -28.89 -9.90 19.04
C SER A 28 -28.51 -9.49 17.69
N ASP A 29 -29.28 -8.69 17.17
CA ASP A 29 -28.95 -8.26 15.86
C ASP A 29 -27.82 -7.35 15.92
N ALA A 30 -26.67 -7.84 15.62
CA ALA A 30 -25.53 -7.00 15.40
C ALA A 30 -25.79 -6.15 14.21
N ALA A 31 -25.38 -4.91 14.24
CA ALA A 31 -25.37 -4.09 13.07
C ALA A 31 -24.52 -4.79 12.01
N PRO A 32 -24.82 -4.59 10.74
CA PRO A 32 -23.97 -5.15 9.71
C PRO A 32 -22.54 -4.70 9.94
N GLN A 33 -21.68 -5.66 10.05
CA GLN A 33 -20.27 -5.39 10.22
C GLN A 33 -19.68 -5.16 8.85
N ILE A 34 -19.21 -3.95 8.63
CA ILE A 34 -18.42 -3.71 7.47
C ILE A 34 -17.03 -4.22 7.83
N SER A 35 -16.72 -5.37 7.30
CA SER A 35 -15.43 -5.98 7.57
C SER A 35 -14.39 -5.35 6.69
N ASN A 36 -13.33 -4.84 7.31
CA ASN A 36 -12.21 -4.30 6.55
C ASN A 36 -11.50 -5.41 5.80
N THR A 37 -11.25 -5.19 4.52
CA THR A 37 -10.46 -6.10 3.70
C THR A 37 -9.04 -5.59 3.67
N SER A 38 -8.09 -6.48 3.81
CA SER A 38 -6.69 -6.06 3.77
C SER A 38 -6.29 -5.63 2.36
N PRO A 39 -5.42 -4.65 2.25
CA PRO A 39 -4.86 -4.32 0.95
C PRO A 39 -4.02 -5.48 0.41
N PHE A 40 -3.75 -5.45 -0.87
CA PHE A 40 -2.92 -6.47 -1.50
C PHE A 40 -2.02 -5.82 -2.56
N PHE A 41 -0.85 -6.40 -2.76
CA PHE A 41 0.05 -5.94 -3.82
C PHE A 41 -0.45 -6.42 -5.17
N GLN A 42 -0.50 -5.49 -6.13
CA GLN A 42 -0.84 -5.84 -7.50
C GLN A 42 0.38 -6.35 -8.26
N ASN A 43 1.57 -5.95 -7.81
CA ASN A 43 2.81 -6.49 -8.34
C ASN A 43 3.75 -6.79 -7.18
N THR A 44 4.53 -7.84 -7.34
CA THR A 44 5.58 -8.16 -6.39
C THR A 44 6.91 -8.13 -7.13
N ILE A 45 7.83 -7.32 -6.62
CA ILE A 45 9.16 -7.19 -7.20
C ILE A 45 10.13 -7.57 -6.10
N GLY A 46 10.67 -8.77 -6.19
CA GLY A 46 11.61 -9.25 -5.17
C GLY A 46 12.98 -8.64 -5.33
N GLU A 47 13.39 -8.43 -6.57
CA GLU A 47 14.72 -7.91 -6.87
C GLU A 47 14.64 -6.98 -8.06
N VAL A 48 15.51 -5.96 -8.07
CA VAL A 48 15.62 -5.06 -9.19
C VAL A 48 17.08 -4.68 -9.37
N GLU A 49 17.49 -4.50 -10.63
CA GLU A 49 18.83 -4.03 -10.98
C GLU A 49 18.72 -2.60 -11.46
N VAL A 50 19.58 -1.74 -10.93
CA VAL A 50 19.58 -0.32 -11.24
C VAL A 50 21.01 0.08 -11.57
N ASP A 51 21.19 0.84 -12.64
CA ASP A 51 22.52 1.35 -12.96
C ASP A 51 22.94 2.36 -11.89
N GLU A 52 24.23 2.33 -11.56
CA GLU A 52 24.73 3.33 -10.63
C GLU A 52 24.48 4.74 -11.18
N MET A 53 24.41 5.71 -10.28
CA MET A 53 24.11 7.11 -10.58
C MET A 53 22.68 7.37 -11.04
N GLN A 54 21.82 6.34 -11.13
CA GLN A 54 20.41 6.51 -11.44
C GLN A 54 19.59 6.63 -10.16
N LEU A 55 18.58 7.48 -10.17
CA LEU A 55 17.72 7.66 -9.01
C LEU A 55 16.51 6.74 -9.03
N SER A 56 16.00 6.42 -10.21
CA SER A 56 14.78 5.63 -10.33
C SER A 56 15.04 4.17 -9.95
N VAL A 57 14.19 3.59 -9.12
CA VAL A 57 14.35 2.22 -8.68
C VAL A 57 13.22 1.33 -9.19
N ALA A 58 12.00 1.56 -8.71
CA ALA A 58 10.86 0.71 -9.06
C ALA A 58 9.57 1.40 -8.69
N THR A 59 8.47 0.87 -9.19
CA THR A 59 7.13 1.31 -8.77
C THR A 59 6.37 0.11 -8.26
N ILE A 60 5.84 0.23 -7.06
CA ILE A 60 5.03 -0.80 -6.42
C ILE A 60 3.58 -0.37 -6.47
N SER A 61 2.71 -1.28 -6.89
CA SER A 61 1.28 -1.02 -6.90
C SER A 61 0.59 -1.90 -5.88
N ALA A 62 -0.33 -1.30 -5.15
CA ALA A 62 -1.19 -2.03 -4.24
C ALA A 62 -2.62 -1.52 -4.41
N SER A 63 -3.57 -2.33 -4.00
CA SER A 63 -4.97 -2.01 -4.12
C SER A 63 -5.71 -2.51 -2.91
N ASP A 64 -6.87 -1.93 -2.68
CA ASP A 64 -7.73 -2.33 -1.59
C ASP A 64 -9.14 -2.49 -2.13
N ASN A 65 -9.80 -3.60 -1.75
CA ASN A 65 -11.14 -3.90 -2.27
C ASN A 65 -12.21 -2.98 -1.67
N ASP A 66 -11.93 -2.40 -0.51
CA ASP A 66 -12.86 -1.44 0.11
C ASP A 66 -12.68 -0.04 -0.46
N GLY A 67 -11.63 0.17 -1.23
CA GLY A 67 -11.35 1.48 -1.82
C GLY A 67 -10.67 2.43 -0.87
N ASP A 68 -10.05 1.91 0.17
CA ASP A 68 -9.39 2.74 1.16
C ASP A 68 -8.13 3.37 0.60
N ILE A 69 -7.79 4.52 1.17
CA ILE A 69 -6.59 5.24 0.79
C ILE A 69 -5.39 4.51 1.38
N LEU A 70 -4.49 4.10 0.52
CA LEU A 70 -3.30 3.37 0.95
C LEU A 70 -2.13 4.31 1.20
N GLN A 71 -1.37 3.99 2.23
CA GLN A 71 -0.16 4.72 2.57
C GLN A 71 1.03 3.80 2.42
N TYR A 72 2.08 4.32 1.81
CA TYR A 72 3.30 3.58 1.54
C TYR A 72 4.43 4.09 2.43
N SER A 73 5.25 3.19 2.91
CA SER A 73 6.44 3.55 3.68
C SER A 73 7.52 2.49 3.49
N LEU A 74 8.73 2.83 3.90
CA LEU A 74 9.87 1.95 3.78
C LEU A 74 10.44 1.63 5.14
N SER A 75 10.91 0.41 5.30
CA SER A 75 11.63 -0.03 6.50
C SER A 75 12.67 -1.07 6.09
N GLY A 76 13.20 -1.81 7.05
CA GLY A 76 14.18 -2.84 6.77
C GLY A 76 15.60 -2.37 7.07
N ASN A 77 16.54 -2.80 6.26
CA ASN A 77 17.95 -2.53 6.52
C ASN A 77 18.41 -1.18 5.99
N ASP A 78 17.93 -0.79 4.82
CA ASP A 78 18.49 0.36 4.10
C ASP A 78 17.46 1.43 3.71
N PRO A 79 16.41 1.69 4.51
CA PRO A 79 15.36 2.62 4.06
C PRO A 79 15.86 4.05 3.93
N SER A 80 16.94 4.41 4.60
CA SER A 80 17.44 5.79 4.56
C SER A 80 18.03 6.18 3.21
N TYR A 81 18.34 5.22 2.37
CA TYR A 81 18.86 5.51 1.02
C TYR A 81 17.74 5.83 0.02
N PHE A 82 16.49 5.57 0.38
CA PHE A 82 15.37 5.59 -0.56
C PHE A 82 14.24 6.48 -0.06
N SER A 83 13.37 6.83 -0.99
CA SER A 83 12.08 7.46 -0.69
C SER A 83 11.01 6.75 -1.49
N ILE A 84 9.78 6.77 -0.96
CA ILE A 84 8.63 6.21 -1.67
C ILE A 84 7.50 7.24 -1.64
N THR A 85 6.82 7.38 -2.78
CA THR A 85 5.69 8.30 -2.87
C THR A 85 4.40 7.57 -2.52
N ASN A 86 3.31 8.33 -2.40
CA ASN A 86 2.00 7.75 -2.16
C ASN A 86 1.47 6.95 -3.35
N GLU A 87 2.11 7.07 -4.50
CA GLU A 87 1.80 6.26 -5.67
C GLU A 87 2.68 5.02 -5.76
N GLY A 88 3.55 4.81 -4.77
CA GLY A 88 4.41 3.64 -4.76
C GLY A 88 5.70 3.76 -5.55
N VAL A 89 6.07 4.98 -5.96
CA VAL A 89 7.30 5.17 -6.72
C VAL A 89 8.48 5.24 -5.77
N ILE A 90 9.46 4.37 -5.97
CA ILE A 90 10.66 4.27 -5.14
C ILE A 90 11.84 4.86 -5.89
N THR A 91 12.55 5.76 -5.22
CA THR A 91 13.75 6.40 -5.78
C THR A 91 14.85 6.42 -4.74
N PHE A 92 16.09 6.48 -5.21
CA PHE A 92 17.22 6.80 -4.33
C PHE A 92 17.16 8.28 -3.95
N ASN A 93 17.56 8.60 -2.72
CA ASN A 93 17.65 9.98 -2.28
C ASN A 93 18.84 10.71 -2.88
N GLN A 94 19.88 9.98 -3.24
CA GLN A 94 21.06 10.51 -3.89
C GLN A 94 21.55 9.49 -4.88
N PRO A 95 22.23 9.92 -5.95
CA PRO A 95 22.76 8.97 -6.94
C PRO A 95 23.69 7.97 -6.26
N PRO A 96 23.40 6.69 -6.38
CA PRO A 96 24.20 5.67 -5.69
C PRO A 96 25.49 5.36 -6.46
N SER A 97 26.51 4.95 -5.73
CA SER A 97 27.77 4.54 -6.30
C SER A 97 27.98 3.05 -6.05
N TYR A 98 28.29 2.32 -7.10
CA TYR A 98 28.54 0.88 -7.01
C TYR A 98 29.65 0.55 -6.02
N PHE A 99 30.68 1.41 -5.96
CA PHE A 99 31.84 1.15 -5.11
C PHE A 99 31.57 1.41 -3.64
N ASP A 100 30.57 2.24 -3.34
CA ASP A 100 30.22 2.51 -1.94
C ASP A 100 29.34 1.41 -1.37
N LYS A 101 28.32 1.04 -2.12
CA LYS A 101 27.40 -0.02 -1.71
C LYS A 101 26.62 -0.44 -2.94
N ASN A 102 26.64 -1.72 -3.23
CA ASN A 102 26.03 -2.21 -4.47
C ASN A 102 24.82 -3.13 -4.24
N GLU A 103 24.44 -3.33 -3.00
CA GLU A 103 23.26 -4.14 -2.68
C GLU A 103 22.52 -3.50 -1.52
N PHE A 104 21.22 -3.34 -1.67
CA PHE A 104 20.36 -2.73 -0.65
C PHE A 104 19.16 -3.62 -0.42
N SER A 105 18.67 -3.63 0.82
CA SER A 105 17.49 -4.40 1.18
C SER A 105 16.51 -3.49 1.90
N ILE A 106 15.29 -3.42 1.39
CA ILE A 106 14.23 -2.62 2.02
C ILE A 106 12.97 -3.45 2.12
N LEU A 107 12.15 -3.09 3.09
CA LEU A 107 10.79 -3.59 3.22
C LEU A 107 9.85 -2.47 2.80
N ILE A 108 8.95 -2.79 1.89
CA ILE A 108 7.92 -1.87 1.43
C ILE A 108 6.67 -2.18 2.20
N ASN A 109 6.16 -1.21 2.93
CA ASN A 109 4.98 -1.36 3.76
C ASN A 109 3.83 -0.59 3.12
N VAL A 110 2.66 -1.22 3.07
CA VAL A 110 1.44 -0.58 2.59
C VAL A 110 0.37 -0.80 3.63
N THR A 111 -0.33 0.25 4.00
CA THR A 111 -1.38 0.14 5.00
C THR A 111 -2.62 0.94 4.59
N ASP A 112 -3.77 0.41 4.96
CA ASP A 112 -5.05 1.10 4.87
C ASP A 112 -5.41 1.80 6.19
N ASN A 113 -4.44 1.90 7.12
CA ASN A 113 -4.57 2.41 8.48
C ASN A 113 -5.17 1.41 9.46
N ILE A 114 -5.60 0.25 9.02
CA ILE A 114 -6.12 -0.82 9.88
C ILE A 114 -5.20 -2.03 9.78
N VAL A 115 -4.83 -2.40 8.56
CA VAL A 115 -3.98 -3.56 8.29
C VAL A 115 -2.79 -3.10 7.46
N SER A 116 -1.65 -3.71 7.70
CA SER A 116 -0.43 -3.42 6.93
C SER A 116 0.07 -4.70 6.27
N ILE A 117 0.52 -4.56 5.04
CA ILE A 117 1.18 -5.64 4.32
C ILE A 117 2.58 -5.18 3.93
N THR A 118 3.47 -6.14 3.75
CA THR A 118 4.87 -5.81 3.43
C THR A 118 5.39 -6.72 2.33
N GLN A 119 6.34 -6.21 1.57
CA GLN A 119 7.14 -7.08 0.71
C GLN A 119 8.60 -6.60 0.76
N THR A 120 9.51 -7.53 0.56
CA THR A 120 10.94 -7.24 0.53
C THR A 120 11.36 -6.90 -0.88
N LEU A 121 12.22 -5.89 -1.01
CA LEU A 121 12.84 -5.55 -2.28
C LEU A 121 14.35 -5.50 -2.08
N ILE A 122 15.06 -6.25 -2.91
CA ILE A 122 16.52 -6.21 -2.97
C ILE A 122 16.90 -5.39 -4.20
N VAL A 123 17.74 -4.39 -4.02
CA VAL A 123 18.19 -3.55 -5.12
C VAL A 123 19.67 -3.82 -5.34
N PHE A 124 20.01 -4.21 -6.56
CA PHE A 124 21.39 -4.42 -6.95
C PHE A 124 21.82 -3.29 -7.87
N LEU A 125 22.98 -2.70 -7.61
CA LEU A 125 23.55 -1.73 -8.52
C LEU A 125 24.40 -2.41 -9.58
N LEU A 126 24.27 -1.94 -10.79
CA LEU A 126 25.15 -2.33 -11.89
C LEU A 126 26.18 -1.25 -12.09
N ARG A 127 27.41 -1.68 -12.37
CA ARG A 127 28.48 -0.74 -12.68
C ARG A 127 28.24 -0.13 -14.04
N ALA A 128 28.43 1.18 -14.11
CA ALA A 128 28.42 1.86 -15.39
C ALA A 128 29.73 1.56 -16.12
N CYS A 129 29.64 1.42 -17.42
CA CYS A 129 30.82 1.18 -18.24
C CYS A 129 31.54 2.46 -18.58
#